data_9a74ae740f69dd927ed60de3f7349792
#
_entry.id   9a74ae740f69dd927ed60de3f7349792
#
_cell.length_a   1.000
_cell.length_b   1.000
_cell.length_c   1.000
_cell.angle_alpha   90.00
_cell.angle_beta   90.00
_cell.angle_gamma   90.00
#
_symmetry.space_group_name_H-M   'P 1'
#
loop_
_entity.id
_entity.type
_entity.pdbx_description
1 polymer ?
#
loop_
_entity_poly.entity_id
_entity_poly.type
_entity_poly.pdbx_seq_one_letter_code
_entity_poly.pdbx_strand_id
1 'polypeptide(L)'
;MSINSAERGLPAMAGRVLLIDNSTKHTERVRDLVSRTRLEVYIVSSAQDAIRQMLVHTFDVIALHTAVEGAVPLCTFLLDLRHARNTLLLLYPIPTAEARAHYYRRGFDLCLPEDDPAECAAGIEALLRRPWAGAWDADQRPPALVVHGDLVIDPLRRWVTMRGRDIDLTPAEYRLLYFLASNPGIVFSKDYLYARVWGEDRAYGAGSVVNFICSLRKKLGLTARDPEYIRTVSHAGYCFGK
;
A
#
# COMPACT_ATOMS: atom_id res chain seq x y z
N MET A 1 -32.15 -31.86 4.72
CA MET A 1 -31.81 -30.61 5.38
C MET A 1 -30.38 -30.25 4.99
N SER A 2 -30.24 -29.54 3.90
CA SER A 2 -28.96 -29.13 3.35
C SER A 2 -28.68 -27.72 3.79
N ILE A 3 -27.65 -27.53 4.57
CA ILE A 3 -27.22 -26.23 5.05
C ILE A 3 -26.21 -25.66 4.04
N ASN A 4 -26.61 -24.56 3.53
CA ASN A 4 -25.97 -23.72 2.55
C ASN A 4 -24.59 -23.22 3.06
N SER A 5 -23.48 -23.72 2.51
CA SER A 5 -22.09 -23.39 2.88
C SER A 5 -21.43 -22.41 1.91
N ALA A 6 -22.16 -21.48 1.34
CA ALA A 6 -21.66 -20.67 0.23
C ALA A 6 -21.70 -19.14 0.45
N GLU A 7 -21.58 -18.65 1.68
CA GLU A 7 -21.35 -17.22 1.92
C GLU A 7 -20.38 -16.97 3.06
N ARG A 8 -19.17 -17.50 2.92
CA ARG A 8 -18.05 -16.88 3.61
C ARG A 8 -17.55 -15.75 2.73
N GLY A 9 -18.11 -14.55 2.96
CA GLY A 9 -17.70 -13.34 2.28
C GLY A 9 -16.20 -13.14 2.39
N LEU A 10 -15.56 -12.86 1.25
CA LEU A 10 -14.18 -12.41 1.17
C LEU A 10 -13.98 -11.26 2.19
N PRO A 11 -12.87 -11.23 2.93
CA PRO A 11 -12.62 -10.16 3.86
C PRO A 11 -12.65 -8.82 3.12
N ALA A 12 -13.41 -7.87 3.63
CA ALA A 12 -13.53 -6.55 3.04
C ALA A 12 -12.14 -5.91 2.97
N MET A 13 -11.67 -5.63 1.75
CA MET A 13 -10.41 -4.92 1.52
C MET A 13 -10.59 -3.46 1.91
N ALA A 14 -9.63 -2.92 2.64
CA ALA A 14 -9.56 -1.50 2.96
C ALA A 14 -8.39 -0.87 2.20
N GLY A 15 -8.58 0.33 1.66
CA GLY A 15 -7.52 1.05 0.95
C GLY A 15 -8.05 2.27 0.24
N ARG A 16 -7.14 3.16 -0.15
CA ARG A 16 -7.44 4.36 -0.94
C ARG A 16 -6.98 4.18 -2.37
N VAL A 17 -7.87 4.37 -3.29
CA VAL A 17 -7.64 4.25 -4.74
C VAL A 17 -7.84 5.60 -5.38
N LEU A 18 -6.87 6.05 -6.18
CA LEU A 18 -7.03 7.20 -7.07
C LEU A 18 -7.23 6.68 -8.50
N LEU A 19 -8.41 6.91 -9.04
CA LEU A 19 -8.76 6.60 -10.43
C LEU A 19 -8.67 7.89 -11.26
N ILE A 20 -7.74 7.92 -12.21
CA ILE A 20 -7.47 9.08 -13.07
C ILE A 20 -7.96 8.72 -14.46
N ASP A 21 -9.15 9.19 -14.81
CA ASP A 21 -9.82 8.83 -16.04
C ASP A 21 -10.87 9.89 -16.39
N ASN A 22 -10.95 10.27 -17.65
CA ASN A 22 -11.90 11.26 -18.16
C ASN A 22 -13.26 10.68 -18.62
N SER A 23 -13.40 9.35 -18.59
CA SER A 23 -14.66 8.66 -18.92
C SER A 23 -15.52 8.47 -17.68
N THR A 24 -16.56 9.31 -17.50
CA THR A 24 -17.50 9.20 -16.39
C THR A 24 -18.17 7.83 -16.34
N LYS A 25 -18.55 7.28 -17.49
CA LYS A 25 -19.19 5.96 -17.56
C LYS A 25 -18.27 4.84 -17.09
N HIS A 26 -16.99 4.90 -17.47
CA HIS A 26 -15.98 3.92 -17.05
C HIS A 26 -15.74 4.02 -15.54
N THR A 27 -15.48 5.22 -15.03
CA THR A 27 -15.15 5.45 -13.62
C THR A 27 -16.31 5.08 -12.68
N GLU A 28 -17.56 5.40 -13.04
CA GLU A 28 -18.74 4.99 -12.28
C GLU A 28 -18.86 3.47 -12.22
N ARG A 29 -18.63 2.80 -13.35
CA ARG A 29 -18.68 1.34 -13.41
C ARG A 29 -17.60 0.68 -12.57
N VAL A 30 -16.35 1.18 -12.63
CA VAL A 30 -15.27 0.69 -11.77
C VAL A 30 -15.61 0.89 -10.30
N ARG A 31 -16.09 2.08 -9.93
CA ARG A 31 -16.51 2.37 -8.56
C ARG A 31 -17.61 1.43 -8.07
N ASP A 32 -18.63 1.16 -8.88
CA ASP A 32 -19.71 0.23 -8.54
C ASP A 32 -19.19 -1.20 -8.31
N LEU A 33 -18.24 -1.65 -9.14
CA LEU A 33 -17.66 -2.97 -9.03
C LEU A 33 -16.82 -3.13 -7.75
N VAL A 34 -16.04 -2.10 -7.38
CA VAL A 34 -15.23 -2.13 -6.16
C VAL A 34 -16.00 -1.70 -4.90
N SER A 35 -17.23 -1.20 -5.03
CA SER A 35 -18.04 -0.72 -3.90
C SER A 35 -18.44 -1.81 -2.89
N ARG A 36 -18.33 -3.08 -3.29
CA ARG A 36 -18.51 -4.24 -2.39
C ARG A 36 -17.36 -4.43 -1.41
N THR A 37 -16.29 -3.68 -1.57
CA THR A 37 -15.13 -3.65 -0.71
C THR A 37 -15.11 -2.36 0.11
N ARG A 38 -14.32 -2.27 1.18
CA ARG A 38 -14.17 -1.03 1.97
C ARG A 38 -13.11 -0.10 1.35
N LEU A 39 -13.16 0.10 0.03
CA LEU A 39 -12.23 0.97 -0.68
C LEU A 39 -12.79 2.39 -0.77
N GLU A 40 -11.97 3.37 -0.41
CA GLU A 40 -12.22 4.78 -0.72
C GLU A 40 -11.71 5.07 -2.13
N VAL A 41 -12.63 5.30 -3.07
CA VAL A 41 -12.27 5.59 -4.47
C VAL A 41 -12.41 7.08 -4.74
N TYR A 42 -11.28 7.71 -5.04
CA TYR A 42 -11.20 9.09 -5.50
C TYR A 42 -11.11 9.09 -7.03
N ILE A 43 -11.96 9.87 -7.67
CA ILE A 43 -12.04 9.95 -9.14
C ILE A 43 -11.68 11.36 -9.56
N VAL A 44 -10.74 11.47 -10.49
CA VAL A 44 -10.34 12.73 -11.13
C VAL A 44 -10.17 12.55 -12.63
N SER A 45 -10.44 13.62 -13.39
CA SER A 45 -10.41 13.57 -14.86
C SER A 45 -9.17 14.23 -15.46
N SER A 46 -8.28 14.79 -14.65
CA SER A 46 -7.09 15.48 -15.14
C SER A 46 -5.83 15.15 -14.33
N ALA A 47 -4.67 15.25 -14.97
CA ALA A 47 -3.39 15.12 -14.29
C ALA A 47 -3.18 16.14 -13.17
N GLN A 48 -3.68 17.38 -13.35
CA GLN A 48 -3.55 18.44 -12.35
C GLN A 48 -4.35 18.13 -11.10
N ASP A 49 -5.59 17.66 -11.24
CA ASP A 49 -6.40 17.28 -10.09
C ASP A 49 -5.86 16.04 -9.39
N ALA A 50 -5.27 15.11 -10.16
CA ALA A 50 -4.56 13.96 -9.58
C ALA A 50 -3.42 14.42 -8.68
N ILE A 51 -2.58 15.35 -9.14
CA ILE A 51 -1.48 15.91 -8.35
C ILE A 51 -2.01 16.59 -7.09
N ARG A 52 -3.09 17.40 -7.18
CA ARG A 52 -3.72 18.05 -6.02
C ARG A 52 -4.19 17.02 -4.98
N GLN A 53 -4.83 15.94 -5.42
CA GLN A 53 -5.27 14.87 -4.51
C GLN A 53 -4.06 14.17 -3.85
N MET A 54 -3.00 13.93 -4.59
CA MET A 54 -1.78 13.31 -4.07
C MET A 54 -1.00 14.19 -3.10
N LEU A 55 -1.21 15.51 -3.10
CA LEU A 55 -0.61 16.42 -2.10
C LEU A 55 -1.32 16.31 -0.74
N VAL A 56 -2.61 15.99 -0.74
CA VAL A 56 -3.45 15.94 0.46
C VAL A 56 -3.62 14.53 1.01
N HIS A 57 -3.69 13.55 0.12
CA HIS A 57 -3.96 12.15 0.46
C HIS A 57 -2.82 11.22 0.02
N THR A 58 -2.70 10.10 0.71
CA THR A 58 -1.88 8.95 0.27
C THR A 58 -2.79 7.90 -0.34
N PHE A 59 -2.35 7.27 -1.41
CA PHE A 59 -3.10 6.23 -2.12
C PHE A 59 -2.32 4.92 -2.13
N ASP A 60 -3.03 3.82 -1.94
CA ASP A 60 -2.47 2.47 -2.05
C ASP A 60 -2.32 2.04 -3.50
N VAL A 61 -3.30 2.41 -4.34
CA VAL A 61 -3.28 2.17 -5.78
C VAL A 61 -3.62 3.47 -6.51
N ILE A 62 -2.87 3.76 -7.57
CA ILE A 62 -3.21 4.79 -8.54
C ILE A 62 -3.42 4.10 -9.89
N ALA A 63 -4.64 4.20 -10.42
CA ALA A 63 -4.99 3.70 -11.74
C ALA A 63 -5.10 4.88 -12.70
N LEU A 64 -4.29 4.86 -13.76
CA LEU A 64 -4.20 5.95 -14.75
C LEU A 64 -4.67 5.46 -16.11
N HIS A 65 -5.65 6.15 -16.67
CA HIS A 65 -6.04 5.97 -18.06
C HIS A 65 -5.13 6.79 -19.00
N THR A 66 -4.60 6.15 -20.04
CA THR A 66 -3.61 6.76 -20.95
C THR A 66 -4.14 7.90 -21.80
N ALA A 67 -5.46 7.97 -22.02
CA ALA A 67 -6.08 9.07 -22.79
C ALA A 67 -6.30 10.34 -21.96
N VAL A 68 -5.97 10.35 -20.68
CA VAL A 68 -6.04 11.57 -19.86
C VAL A 68 -4.99 12.57 -20.34
N GLU A 69 -5.40 13.82 -20.51
CA GLU A 69 -4.47 14.88 -20.89
C GLU A 69 -3.36 15.01 -19.84
N GLY A 70 -2.10 14.99 -20.30
CA GLY A 70 -0.94 14.99 -19.42
C GLY A 70 -0.58 13.64 -18.78
N ALA A 71 -1.15 12.51 -19.27
CA ALA A 71 -0.85 11.17 -18.75
C ALA A 71 0.64 10.82 -18.84
N VAL A 72 1.32 11.17 -19.95
CA VAL A 72 2.75 10.83 -20.14
C VAL A 72 3.66 11.52 -19.09
N PRO A 73 3.64 12.84 -18.89
CA PRO A 73 4.41 13.46 -17.81
C PRO A 73 3.96 12.99 -16.43
N LEU A 74 2.67 12.70 -16.24
CA LEU A 74 2.16 12.14 -14.99
C LEU A 74 2.74 10.74 -14.70
N CYS A 75 2.92 9.88 -15.69
CA CYS A 75 3.60 8.58 -15.53
C CYS A 75 4.99 8.74 -14.91
N THR A 76 5.79 9.68 -15.39
CA THR A 76 7.13 9.94 -14.84
C THR A 76 7.03 10.40 -13.38
N PHE A 77 6.15 11.36 -13.09
CA PHE A 77 5.91 11.84 -11.73
C PHE A 77 5.43 10.72 -10.78
N LEU A 78 4.54 9.83 -11.26
CA LEU A 78 4.04 8.69 -10.47
C LEU A 78 5.15 7.69 -10.15
N LEU A 79 6.07 7.44 -11.08
CA LEU A 79 7.21 6.56 -10.85
C LEU A 79 8.14 7.13 -9.77
N ASP A 80 8.41 8.43 -9.79
CA ASP A 80 9.18 9.11 -8.73
C ASP A 80 8.43 9.08 -7.39
N LEU A 81 7.12 9.34 -7.42
CA LEU A 81 6.28 9.31 -6.22
C LEU A 81 6.16 7.90 -5.61
N ARG A 82 6.11 6.86 -6.46
CA ARG A 82 6.04 5.46 -6.02
C ARG A 82 7.18 5.10 -5.08
N HIS A 83 8.40 5.47 -5.42
CA HIS A 83 9.56 5.22 -4.57
C HIS A 83 9.43 5.90 -3.21
N ALA A 84 8.82 7.08 -3.18
CA ALA A 84 8.60 7.83 -1.94
C ALA A 84 7.45 7.29 -1.07
N ARG A 85 6.37 6.80 -1.69
CA ARG A 85 5.10 6.50 -1.00
C ARG A 85 4.66 5.05 -1.09
N ASN A 86 5.37 4.24 -1.87
CA ASN A 86 5.07 2.83 -2.09
C ASN A 86 3.64 2.57 -2.61
N THR A 87 3.17 3.46 -3.43
CA THR A 87 1.90 3.36 -4.13
C THR A 87 2.02 2.36 -5.28
N LEU A 88 1.04 1.49 -5.45
CA LEU A 88 0.96 0.58 -6.58
C LEU A 88 0.37 1.28 -7.80
N LEU A 89 0.96 1.07 -8.97
CA LEU A 89 0.59 1.78 -10.19
C LEU A 89 -0.04 0.84 -11.21
N LEU A 90 -1.26 1.18 -11.63
CA LEU A 90 -2.00 0.53 -12.71
C LEU A 90 -2.13 1.50 -13.88
N LEU A 91 -1.84 1.04 -15.09
CA LEU A 91 -1.92 1.82 -16.33
C LEU A 91 -2.80 1.10 -17.37
N TYR A 92 -3.71 1.82 -18.01
CA TYR A 92 -4.62 1.28 -19.02
C TYR A 92 -5.16 2.37 -19.97
N PRO A 93 -5.59 2.01 -21.19
CA PRO A 93 -5.27 0.77 -21.87
C PRO A 93 -3.86 0.80 -22.49
N ILE A 94 -3.20 -0.35 -22.50
CA ILE A 94 -1.89 -0.55 -23.16
C ILE A 94 -2.00 -1.80 -24.05
N PRO A 95 -2.44 -1.67 -25.28
CA PRO A 95 -2.86 -2.81 -26.11
C PRO A 95 -1.71 -3.76 -26.50
N THR A 96 -0.50 -3.24 -26.75
CA THR A 96 0.59 -4.09 -27.22
C THR A 96 1.42 -4.69 -26.08
N ALA A 97 1.87 -5.92 -26.25
CA ALA A 97 2.70 -6.60 -25.26
C ALA A 97 4.05 -5.90 -25.04
N GLU A 98 4.64 -5.35 -26.11
CA GLU A 98 5.91 -4.61 -26.06
C GLU A 98 5.77 -3.35 -25.21
N ALA A 99 4.68 -2.60 -25.37
CA ALA A 99 4.41 -1.41 -24.59
C ALA A 99 4.18 -1.77 -23.11
N ARG A 100 3.41 -2.83 -22.81
CA ARG A 100 3.24 -3.28 -21.43
C ARG A 100 4.58 -3.70 -20.81
N ALA A 101 5.40 -4.45 -21.55
CA ALA A 101 6.74 -4.84 -21.08
C ALA A 101 7.63 -3.63 -20.80
N HIS A 102 7.52 -2.57 -21.61
CA HIS A 102 8.22 -1.30 -21.38
C HIS A 102 7.82 -0.66 -20.04
N TYR A 103 6.50 -0.53 -19.79
CA TYR A 103 6.00 0.08 -18.55
C TYR A 103 6.29 -0.78 -17.30
N TYR A 104 6.24 -2.12 -17.41
CA TYR A 104 6.66 -3.02 -16.33
C TYR A 104 8.12 -2.82 -15.94
N ARG A 105 9.03 -2.71 -16.93
CA ARG A 105 10.47 -2.46 -16.65
C ARG A 105 10.70 -1.09 -16.00
N ARG A 106 9.82 -0.12 -16.26
CA ARG A 106 9.87 1.20 -15.63
C ARG A 106 9.28 1.22 -14.23
N GLY A 107 8.57 0.17 -13.83
CA GLY A 107 8.09 0.04 -12.47
C GLY A 107 6.57 0.14 -12.29
N PHE A 108 5.77 0.11 -13.35
CA PHE A 108 4.32 -0.10 -13.19
C PHE A 108 4.03 -1.53 -12.72
N ASP A 109 3.08 -1.67 -11.80
CA ASP A 109 2.75 -2.97 -11.19
C ASP A 109 1.76 -3.76 -12.03
N LEU A 110 0.89 -3.07 -12.77
CA LEU A 110 -0.10 -3.68 -13.66
C LEU A 110 -0.35 -2.78 -14.87
N CYS A 111 -0.36 -3.39 -16.05
CA CYS A 111 -0.75 -2.73 -17.30
C CYS A 111 -1.83 -3.57 -17.96
N LEU A 112 -3.02 -2.99 -18.17
CA LEU A 112 -4.15 -3.68 -18.78
C LEU A 112 -4.17 -3.41 -20.30
N PRO A 113 -4.53 -4.41 -21.12
CA PRO A 113 -4.55 -4.24 -22.58
C PRO A 113 -5.70 -3.39 -23.08
N GLU A 114 -6.84 -3.42 -22.40
CA GLU A 114 -8.10 -2.84 -22.83
C GLU A 114 -8.66 -1.85 -21.80
N ASP A 115 -9.61 -1.04 -22.25
CA ASP A 115 -10.37 -0.12 -21.42
C ASP A 115 -11.66 -0.81 -20.92
N ASP A 116 -11.48 -1.91 -20.14
CA ASP A 116 -12.59 -2.66 -19.56
C ASP A 116 -12.72 -2.36 -18.07
N PRO A 117 -13.89 -1.84 -17.61
CA PRO A 117 -14.11 -1.51 -16.20
C PRO A 117 -14.01 -2.72 -15.26
N ALA A 118 -14.39 -3.91 -15.72
CA ALA A 118 -14.35 -5.10 -14.87
C ALA A 118 -12.91 -5.58 -14.70
N GLU A 119 -12.11 -5.54 -15.76
CA GLU A 119 -10.67 -5.85 -15.69
C GLU A 119 -9.94 -4.81 -14.83
N CYS A 120 -10.25 -3.53 -14.97
CA CYS A 120 -9.69 -2.46 -14.14
C CYS A 120 -10.01 -2.68 -12.66
N ALA A 121 -11.27 -2.93 -12.32
CA ALA A 121 -11.70 -3.20 -10.95
C ALA A 121 -11.02 -4.45 -10.37
N ALA A 122 -10.98 -5.55 -11.12
CA ALA A 122 -10.30 -6.78 -10.73
C ALA A 122 -8.78 -6.57 -10.55
N GLY A 123 -8.16 -5.75 -11.40
CA GLY A 123 -6.75 -5.36 -11.31
C GLY A 123 -6.45 -4.58 -10.04
N ILE A 124 -7.27 -3.58 -9.71
CA ILE A 124 -7.16 -2.81 -8.46
C ILE A 124 -7.26 -3.74 -7.26
N GLU A 125 -8.26 -4.61 -7.24
CA GLU A 125 -8.41 -5.59 -6.17
C GLU A 125 -7.24 -6.57 -6.08
N ALA A 126 -6.71 -7.04 -7.20
CA ALA A 126 -5.57 -7.94 -7.23
C ALA A 126 -4.30 -7.28 -6.68
N LEU A 127 -4.07 -6.00 -7.02
CA LEU A 127 -2.95 -5.23 -6.48
C LEU A 127 -3.08 -5.07 -4.96
N LEU A 128 -4.27 -4.77 -4.46
CA LEU A 128 -4.51 -4.61 -3.03
C LEU A 128 -4.46 -5.92 -2.25
N ARG A 129 -4.81 -7.05 -2.90
CA ARG A 129 -4.71 -8.40 -2.30
C ARG A 129 -3.29 -8.94 -2.25
N ARG A 130 -2.35 -8.39 -3.03
CA ARG A 130 -0.98 -8.89 -3.00
C ARG A 130 -0.42 -8.79 -1.59
N PRO A 131 -0.09 -9.92 -0.94
CA PRO A 131 0.79 -9.88 0.21
C PRO A 131 2.07 -9.22 -0.28
N TRP A 132 2.55 -8.26 0.47
CA TRP A 132 3.79 -7.57 0.12
C TRP A 132 4.91 -8.59 -0.04
N ALA A 133 5.44 -8.75 -1.26
CA ALA A 133 6.42 -9.79 -1.61
C ALA A 133 7.76 -9.71 -0.84
N GLY A 134 7.91 -8.73 0.03
CA GLY A 134 9.07 -8.56 0.90
C GLY A 134 8.90 -9.05 2.33
N ALA A 135 7.69 -9.49 2.75
CA ALA A 135 7.41 -9.92 4.13
C ALA A 135 7.06 -11.41 4.26
N TRP A 136 6.97 -12.14 3.15
CA TRP A 136 6.52 -13.53 3.16
C TRP A 136 7.59 -14.44 2.61
N ASP A 137 8.33 -15.06 3.52
CA ASP A 137 9.06 -16.29 3.22
C ASP A 137 8.13 -17.48 3.50
N ALA A 138 7.83 -18.18 2.44
CA ALA A 138 7.63 -19.61 2.24
C ALA A 138 6.81 -20.45 3.24
N ASP A 139 5.78 -19.94 3.89
CA ASP A 139 4.78 -20.88 4.39
C ASP A 139 3.37 -20.34 4.12
N GLN A 140 2.60 -21.05 3.29
CA GLN A 140 1.34 -20.62 2.65
C GLN A 140 0.17 -20.43 3.63
N ARG A 141 0.41 -19.85 4.79
CA ARG A 141 -0.67 -19.44 5.68
C ARG A 141 -1.03 -17.98 5.43
N PRO A 142 -2.34 -17.64 5.35
CA PRO A 142 -2.73 -16.25 5.35
C PRO A 142 -2.14 -15.56 6.59
N PRO A 143 -1.67 -14.32 6.44
CA PRO A 143 -1.04 -13.60 7.55
C PRO A 143 -1.97 -13.55 8.75
N ALA A 144 -1.48 -14.05 9.88
CA ALA A 144 -2.22 -13.97 11.11
C ALA A 144 -2.30 -12.52 11.60
N LEU A 145 -3.39 -12.18 12.25
CA LEU A 145 -3.48 -10.95 13.03
C LEU A 145 -2.26 -10.86 13.97
N VAL A 146 -1.55 -9.74 13.91
CA VAL A 146 -0.49 -9.44 14.87
C VAL A 146 -1.15 -8.67 16.02
N VAL A 147 -1.21 -9.31 17.17
CA VAL A 147 -1.74 -8.72 18.42
C VAL A 147 -0.61 -8.61 19.42
N HIS A 148 -0.33 -7.40 19.87
CA HIS A 148 0.69 -7.15 20.89
C HIS A 148 0.20 -6.05 21.84
N GLY A 149 -0.20 -6.45 23.04
CA GLY A 149 -0.88 -5.54 23.96
C GLY A 149 -2.12 -4.91 23.34
N ASP A 150 -2.15 -3.59 23.32
CA ASP A 150 -3.24 -2.80 22.74
C ASP A 150 -3.13 -2.57 21.21
N LEU A 151 -2.04 -3.02 20.60
CA LEU A 151 -1.81 -2.92 19.15
C LEU A 151 -2.39 -4.14 18.45
N VAL A 152 -3.24 -3.91 17.46
CA VAL A 152 -3.73 -4.92 16.54
C VAL A 152 -3.39 -4.51 15.11
N ILE A 153 -2.75 -5.39 14.37
CA ILE A 153 -2.46 -5.21 12.95
C ILE A 153 -3.15 -6.33 12.18
N ASP A 154 -4.08 -5.97 11.32
CA ASP A 154 -4.72 -6.88 10.36
C ASP A 154 -4.00 -6.76 9.02
N PRO A 155 -3.15 -7.71 8.65
CA PRO A 155 -2.37 -7.62 7.43
C PRO A 155 -3.20 -7.86 6.16
N LEU A 156 -4.35 -8.51 6.27
CA LEU A 156 -5.26 -8.72 5.13
C LEU A 156 -6.00 -7.42 4.77
N ARG A 157 -6.33 -6.62 5.81
CA ARG A 157 -7.04 -5.34 5.65
C ARG A 157 -6.11 -4.14 5.64
N ARG A 158 -4.81 -4.35 5.92
CA ARG A 158 -3.83 -3.28 6.20
C ARG A 158 -4.33 -2.30 7.27
N TRP A 159 -5.03 -2.83 8.22
CA TRP A 159 -5.67 -2.06 9.26
C TRP A 159 -4.88 -2.18 10.56
N VAL A 160 -4.70 -1.05 11.21
CA VAL A 160 -3.97 -0.95 12.47
C VAL A 160 -4.84 -0.25 13.49
N THR A 161 -4.99 -0.84 14.66
CA THR A 161 -5.58 -0.16 15.80
C THR A 161 -4.62 -0.13 16.97
N MET A 162 -4.72 0.94 17.75
CA MET A 162 -4.02 1.09 19.01
C MET A 162 -5.01 1.54 20.08
N ARG A 163 -5.16 0.77 21.14
CA ARG A 163 -6.14 1.02 22.21
C ARG A 163 -7.57 1.16 21.65
N GLY A 164 -7.93 0.33 20.67
CA GLY A 164 -9.23 0.33 20.01
C GLY A 164 -9.49 1.53 19.09
N ARG A 165 -8.49 2.37 18.79
CA ARG A 165 -8.60 3.49 17.85
C ARG A 165 -7.87 3.16 16.56
N ASP A 166 -8.48 3.49 15.44
CA ASP A 166 -7.88 3.34 14.11
C ASP A 166 -6.68 4.27 13.97
N ILE A 167 -5.59 3.73 13.43
CA ILE A 167 -4.35 4.45 13.19
C ILE A 167 -4.13 4.58 11.68
N ASP A 168 -4.16 5.80 11.19
CA ASP A 168 -3.89 6.09 9.76
C ASP A 168 -2.38 6.11 9.51
N LEU A 169 -1.87 5.06 8.88
CA LEU A 169 -0.48 4.89 8.52
C LEU A 169 -0.29 5.02 7.01
N THR A 170 0.78 5.68 6.61
CA THR A 170 1.24 5.61 5.23
C THR A 170 1.68 4.17 4.90
N PRO A 171 1.69 3.75 3.63
CA PRO A 171 2.14 2.41 3.25
C PRO A 171 3.54 2.06 3.75
N ALA A 172 4.46 3.01 3.81
CA ALA A 172 5.82 2.80 4.31
C ALA A 172 5.85 2.64 5.84
N GLU A 173 5.07 3.45 6.57
CA GLU A 173 4.91 3.31 8.03
C GLU A 173 4.27 1.97 8.40
N TYR A 174 3.21 1.59 7.67
CA TYR A 174 2.55 0.30 7.88
C TYR A 174 3.54 -0.86 7.70
N ARG A 175 4.32 -0.87 6.61
CA ARG A 175 5.32 -1.92 6.36
C ARG A 175 6.37 -2.01 7.45
N LEU A 176 6.91 -0.86 7.85
CA LEU A 176 7.90 -0.81 8.90
C LEU A 176 7.35 -1.33 10.22
N LEU A 177 6.14 -0.90 10.60
CA LEU A 177 5.46 -1.37 11.80
C LEU A 177 5.18 -2.86 11.73
N TYR A 178 4.59 -3.32 10.62
CA TYR A 178 4.24 -4.72 10.43
C TYR A 178 5.48 -5.62 10.44
N PHE A 179 6.55 -5.22 9.74
CA PHE A 179 7.81 -5.95 9.76
C PHE A 179 8.38 -6.08 11.18
N LEU A 180 8.45 -4.99 11.91
CA LEU A 180 8.97 -5.00 13.27
C LEU A 180 8.07 -5.82 14.20
N ALA A 181 6.76 -5.65 14.15
CA ALA A 181 5.79 -6.35 15.00
C ALA A 181 5.67 -7.85 14.69
N SER A 182 5.96 -8.25 13.46
CA SER A 182 6.03 -9.67 13.07
C SER A 182 7.34 -10.36 13.49
N ASN A 183 8.32 -9.60 13.97
CA ASN A 183 9.62 -10.11 14.42
C ASN A 183 9.98 -9.57 15.83
N PRO A 184 9.15 -9.86 16.85
CA PRO A 184 9.37 -9.32 18.19
C PRO A 184 10.69 -9.84 18.79
N GLY A 185 11.35 -8.98 19.56
CA GLY A 185 12.61 -9.31 20.22
C GLY A 185 13.86 -9.24 19.35
N ILE A 186 13.71 -9.14 18.03
CA ILE A 186 14.87 -9.06 17.09
C ILE A 186 15.27 -7.61 16.88
N VAL A 187 16.58 -7.35 17.02
CA VAL A 187 17.16 -6.03 16.75
C VAL A 187 17.58 -5.94 15.29
N PHE A 188 17.05 -4.96 14.58
CA PHE A 188 17.37 -4.70 13.17
C PHE A 188 18.13 -3.38 13.03
N SER A 189 19.23 -3.39 12.27
CA SER A 189 19.95 -2.17 11.94
C SER A 189 19.12 -1.24 11.05
N LYS A 190 19.45 0.05 11.03
CA LYS A 190 18.79 1.03 10.18
C LYS A 190 18.92 0.68 8.70
N ASP A 191 20.11 0.23 8.29
CA ASP A 191 20.39 -0.14 6.91
C ASP A 191 19.58 -1.37 6.48
N TYR A 192 19.47 -2.36 7.36
CA TYR A 192 18.67 -3.55 7.11
C TYR A 192 17.19 -3.20 7.00
N LEU A 193 16.64 -2.40 7.92
CA LEU A 193 15.26 -1.94 7.87
C LEU A 193 14.99 -1.12 6.61
N TYR A 194 15.94 -0.28 6.23
CA TYR A 194 15.83 0.50 5.00
C TYR A 194 15.74 -0.42 3.78
N ALA A 195 16.72 -1.31 3.60
CA ALA A 195 16.74 -2.25 2.49
C ALA A 195 15.47 -3.13 2.44
N ARG A 196 14.98 -3.58 3.61
CA ARG A 196 13.83 -4.48 3.70
C ARG A 196 12.50 -3.78 3.40
N VAL A 197 12.34 -2.52 3.81
CA VAL A 197 11.07 -1.77 3.71
C VAL A 197 10.99 -0.96 2.42
N TRP A 198 12.13 -0.47 1.90
CA TRP A 198 12.20 0.39 0.71
C TRP A 198 12.95 -0.23 -0.47
N GLY A 199 13.60 -1.39 -0.29
CA GLY A 199 14.39 -2.04 -1.33
C GLY A 199 15.77 -1.38 -1.52
N GLU A 200 16.41 -1.66 -2.66
CA GLU A 200 17.75 -1.10 -2.98
C GLU A 200 17.71 0.37 -3.43
N ASP A 201 16.54 0.98 -3.42
CA ASP A 201 16.36 2.37 -3.84
C ASP A 201 17.02 3.33 -2.84
N ARG A 202 18.13 3.92 -3.27
CA ARG A 202 18.98 4.81 -2.46
C ARG A 202 18.43 6.23 -2.29
N ALA A 203 17.19 6.50 -2.70
CA ALA A 203 16.66 7.87 -2.75
C ALA A 203 16.55 8.56 -1.37
N TYR A 204 16.46 7.81 -0.27
CA TYR A 204 16.22 8.37 1.06
C TYR A 204 17.31 8.12 2.11
N GLY A 205 18.21 7.18 1.91
CA GLY A 205 19.24 6.79 2.88
C GLY A 205 18.69 6.24 4.22
N ALA A 206 19.56 5.58 4.98
CA ALA A 206 19.20 4.99 6.28
C ALA A 206 18.71 6.01 7.34
N GLY A 207 18.99 7.30 7.14
CA GLY A 207 18.51 8.39 7.99
C GLY A 207 16.99 8.57 7.98
N SER A 208 16.31 8.16 6.90
CA SER A 208 14.85 8.23 6.81
C SER A 208 14.13 7.26 7.75
N VAL A 209 14.74 6.12 8.08
CA VAL A 209 14.17 5.16 9.05
C VAL A 209 13.91 5.82 10.40
N VAL A 210 14.80 6.71 10.84
CA VAL A 210 14.63 7.46 12.10
C VAL A 210 13.34 8.29 12.06
N ASN A 211 13.09 8.99 10.95
CA ASN A 211 11.90 9.82 10.78
C ASN A 211 10.61 8.99 10.78
N PHE A 212 10.64 7.83 10.10
CA PHE A 212 9.49 6.90 10.11
C PHE A 212 9.23 6.30 11.49
N ILE A 213 10.26 5.94 12.24
CA ILE A 213 10.09 5.49 13.64
C ILE A 213 9.52 6.61 14.51
N CYS A 214 9.98 7.84 14.36
CA CYS A 214 9.43 8.98 15.10
C CYS A 214 7.96 9.21 14.74
N SER A 215 7.61 9.16 13.46
CA SER A 215 6.23 9.30 12.99
C SER A 215 5.34 8.17 13.51
N LEU A 216 5.79 6.92 13.42
CA LEU A 216 5.05 5.77 13.96
C LEU A 216 4.77 5.91 15.45
N ARG A 217 5.80 6.23 16.26
CA ARG A 217 5.61 6.45 17.69
C ARG A 217 4.58 7.54 17.97
N LYS A 218 4.67 8.67 17.26
CA LYS A 218 3.71 9.76 17.40
C LYS A 218 2.28 9.33 17.08
N LYS A 219 2.07 8.62 15.95
CA LYS A 219 0.75 8.16 15.52
C LYS A 219 0.16 7.10 16.46
N LEU A 220 1.00 6.21 16.96
CA LEU A 220 0.60 5.18 17.93
C LEU A 220 0.45 5.71 19.37
N GLY A 221 0.76 6.98 19.61
CA GLY A 221 0.75 7.55 20.96
C GLY A 221 1.81 6.94 21.88
N LEU A 222 2.95 6.55 21.28
CA LEU A 222 4.08 5.92 21.98
C LEU A 222 5.24 6.89 22.15
N THR A 223 6.07 6.63 23.15
CA THR A 223 7.35 7.31 23.36
C THR A 223 8.52 6.35 23.11
N ALA A 224 9.74 6.87 23.11
CA ALA A 224 10.94 6.03 23.04
C ALA A 224 11.15 5.18 24.32
N ARG A 225 10.36 5.45 25.38
CA ARG A 225 10.43 4.76 26.66
C ARG A 225 9.40 3.65 26.80
N ASP A 226 8.55 3.43 25.80
CA ASP A 226 7.56 2.34 25.79
C ASP A 226 8.23 1.05 25.30
N PRO A 227 8.76 0.19 26.21
CA PRO A 227 9.60 -0.97 25.83
C PRO A 227 8.80 -2.10 25.19
N GLU A 228 7.48 -2.05 25.30
CA GLU A 228 6.58 -3.10 24.82
C GLU A 228 6.34 -3.02 23.31
N TYR A 229 6.67 -1.88 22.69
CA TYR A 229 6.44 -1.63 21.28
C TYR A 229 7.77 -1.35 20.56
N ILE A 230 7.89 -0.23 19.87
CA ILE A 230 9.09 0.10 19.11
C ILE A 230 10.17 0.65 20.05
N ARG A 231 11.23 -0.12 20.27
CA ARG A 231 12.36 0.23 21.12
C ARG A 231 13.57 0.61 20.28
N THR A 232 14.30 1.65 20.70
CA THR A 232 15.61 1.97 20.16
C THR A 232 16.67 1.21 20.94
N VAL A 233 17.51 0.46 20.25
CA VAL A 233 18.70 -0.19 20.82
C VAL A 233 19.92 0.63 20.43
N SER A 234 20.59 1.23 21.43
CA SER A 234 21.69 2.15 21.21
C SER A 234 22.75 1.53 20.30
N HIS A 235 23.19 2.26 19.29
CA HIS A 235 24.18 1.88 18.27
C HIS A 235 23.84 0.64 17.43
N ALA A 236 22.73 -0.07 17.68
CA ALA A 236 22.34 -1.29 16.97
C ALA A 236 21.14 -1.08 16.03
N GLY A 237 20.12 -0.28 16.44
CA GLY A 237 18.95 -0.05 15.59
C GLY A 237 17.64 -0.06 16.37
N TYR A 238 16.65 -0.81 15.85
CA TYR A 238 15.31 -0.87 16.42
C TYR A 238 14.84 -2.30 16.62
N CYS A 239 14.00 -2.49 17.64
CA CYS A 239 13.41 -3.76 18.01
C CYS A 239 11.94 -3.53 18.39
N PHE A 240 11.09 -4.52 18.18
CA PHE A 240 9.71 -4.51 18.63
C PHE A 240 9.55 -5.48 19.81
N GLY A 241 8.91 -4.99 20.87
CA GLY A 241 8.72 -5.79 22.08
C GLY A 241 10.01 -6.02 22.88
N LYS A 242 9.87 -6.90 23.87
CA LYS A 242 10.99 -7.34 24.74
C LYS A 242 11.76 -8.45 24.06
#